data_e187b14c368b4d863c01a7d80825c474
#
_entry.id   e187b14c368b4d863c01a7d80825c474
#
_cell.length_a   1.000
_cell.length_b   1.000
_cell.length_c   1.000
_cell.angle_alpha   90.00
_cell.angle_beta   90.00
_cell.angle_gamma   90.00
#
_symmetry.space_group_name_H-M   'P 1'
#
loop_
_entity.id
_entity.type
_entity.pdbx_description
1 polymer ?
#
loop_
_entity_poly.entity_id
_entity_poly.type
_entity_poly.pdbx_seq_one_letter_code
_entity_poly.pdbx_strand_id
1 'polypeptide(L)'
;MDGQSEAIVDLAAIRSNVAAMAGRVGPAQVMAVVKSDGYGCGLVATAAAALSGGATWLGVGNVDEGLALRAAGIDAPVLCLLAAPDAPHRNAVAGGIDLSAGTASLVRQIGAAAGATGGVARLHLKADTGMSRGGSTLAQWPEVLQAALAERAAGRCEITGIWSHLACADIPGHPSVDAQLAAFREALEQAKRAGIEPDIRHLANTPALVTRPDTWFDLVRPGGGVTGLCTLPEGAPGWLRPAMTVLTHLVQVKQ
;
A
#
# COMPACT_ATOMS: atom_id res chain seq x y z
N MET A 1 -2.37 37.39 -7.30
CA MET A 1 -3.82 37.23 -7.05
C MET A 1 -3.93 36.25 -5.92
N ASP A 2 -4.28 36.73 -4.75
CA ASP A 2 -4.55 35.86 -3.61
C ASP A 2 -5.77 35.04 -3.99
N GLY A 3 -5.63 33.70 -3.95
CA GLY A 3 -6.69 32.79 -4.35
C GLY A 3 -7.91 32.92 -3.43
N GLN A 4 -9.11 32.79 -3.98
CA GLN A 4 -10.35 32.80 -3.19
C GLN A 4 -10.44 31.58 -2.23
N SER A 5 -9.63 30.55 -2.46
CA SER A 5 -9.56 29.32 -1.65
C SER A 5 -8.14 28.81 -1.60
N GLU A 6 -7.73 28.33 -0.43
CA GLU A 6 -6.42 27.75 -0.17
C GLU A 6 -6.57 26.37 0.49
N ALA A 7 -5.73 25.40 0.12
CA ALA A 7 -5.55 24.15 0.83
C ALA A 7 -4.17 24.17 1.51
N ILE A 8 -4.18 24.22 2.83
CA ILE A 8 -2.96 24.24 3.65
C ILE A 8 -2.70 22.82 4.14
N VAL A 9 -1.49 22.31 3.89
CA VAL A 9 -1.05 20.97 4.32
C VAL A 9 -0.05 21.09 5.46
N ASP A 10 -0.39 20.55 6.62
CA ASP A 10 0.48 20.47 7.80
C ASP A 10 1.32 19.18 7.74
N LEU A 11 2.54 19.29 7.24
CA LEU A 11 3.50 18.17 7.18
C LEU A 11 3.92 17.67 8.57
N ALA A 12 3.85 18.52 9.61
CA ALA A 12 4.14 18.10 10.97
C ALA A 12 3.02 17.20 11.52
N ALA A 13 1.76 17.42 11.11
CA ALA A 13 0.66 16.52 11.42
C ALA A 13 0.86 15.16 10.74
N ILE A 14 1.25 15.11 9.45
CA ILE A 14 1.58 13.86 8.74
C ILE A 14 2.67 13.08 9.49
N ARG A 15 3.78 13.73 9.82
CA ARG A 15 4.87 13.12 10.59
C ARG A 15 4.38 12.57 11.94
N SER A 16 3.60 13.36 12.67
CA SER A 16 3.05 12.98 13.98
C SER A 16 2.12 11.77 13.87
N ASN A 17 1.23 11.74 12.86
CA ASN A 17 0.32 10.64 12.61
C ASN A 17 1.08 9.33 12.36
N VAL A 18 2.09 9.37 11.50
CA VAL A 18 2.89 8.18 11.19
C VAL A 18 3.67 7.72 12.42
N ALA A 19 4.28 8.63 13.18
CA ALA A 19 4.97 8.29 14.43
C ALA A 19 4.03 7.64 15.46
N ALA A 20 2.81 8.16 15.58
CA ALA A 20 1.80 7.60 16.45
C ALA A 20 1.36 6.18 16.01
N MET A 21 1.26 5.92 14.71
CA MET A 21 0.96 4.59 14.18
C MET A 21 2.14 3.64 14.37
N ALA A 22 3.36 4.05 14.04
CA ALA A 22 4.57 3.24 14.21
C ALA A 22 4.77 2.82 15.69
N GLY A 23 4.53 3.72 16.64
CA GLY A 23 4.62 3.40 18.07
C GLY A 23 3.54 2.42 18.57
N ARG A 24 2.50 2.12 17.78
CA ARG A 24 1.39 1.24 18.18
C ARG A 24 1.47 -0.16 17.58
N VAL A 25 2.12 -0.33 16.45
CA VAL A 25 2.07 -1.60 15.70
C VAL A 25 3.15 -2.61 16.15
N GLY A 26 3.85 -2.33 17.22
CA GLY A 26 4.87 -3.23 17.78
C GLY A 26 6.00 -3.51 16.78
N PRO A 27 6.29 -4.78 16.46
CA PRO A 27 7.36 -5.13 15.52
C PRO A 27 6.96 -4.94 14.05
N ALA A 28 5.67 -4.71 13.75
CA ALA A 28 5.24 -4.53 12.37
C ALA A 28 5.76 -3.22 11.80
N GLN A 29 6.16 -3.25 10.53
CA GLN A 29 6.60 -2.07 9.79
C GLN A 29 5.40 -1.21 9.36
N VAL A 30 5.66 0.04 9.00
CA VAL A 30 4.63 0.95 8.47
C VAL A 30 4.95 1.30 7.02
N MET A 31 4.05 0.91 6.11
CA MET A 31 4.02 1.41 4.74
C MET A 31 3.06 2.60 4.68
N ALA A 32 3.58 3.82 4.60
CA ALA A 32 2.75 4.99 4.34
C ALA A 32 2.25 4.94 2.90
N VAL A 33 0.93 4.78 2.73
CA VAL A 33 0.32 4.80 1.39
C VAL A 33 0.07 6.25 0.99
N VAL A 34 0.83 6.71 -0.01
CA VAL A 34 0.87 8.10 -0.49
C VAL A 34 0.34 8.26 -1.91
N LYS A 35 -0.42 7.29 -2.40
CA LYS A 35 -1.05 7.31 -3.73
C LYS A 35 -1.96 8.52 -3.93
N SER A 36 -2.32 8.82 -5.19
CA SER A 36 -3.22 9.91 -5.58
C SER A 36 -2.71 11.25 -5.05
N ASP A 37 -1.43 11.53 -5.37
CA ASP A 37 -0.73 12.74 -4.94
C ASP A 37 -0.75 12.94 -3.41
N GLY A 38 -0.43 11.88 -2.65
CA GLY A 38 -0.46 11.94 -1.19
C GLY A 38 -1.86 12.16 -0.62
N TYR A 39 -2.91 11.57 -1.24
CA TYR A 39 -4.31 11.89 -0.95
C TYR A 39 -4.64 13.38 -1.12
N GLY A 40 -4.01 14.04 -2.10
CA GLY A 40 -4.17 15.44 -2.37
C GLY A 40 -3.29 16.37 -1.54
N CYS A 41 -2.41 15.82 -0.70
CA CYS A 41 -1.48 16.58 0.15
C CYS A 41 -0.11 16.83 -0.51
N GLY A 42 0.08 16.39 -1.76
CA GLY A 42 1.36 16.42 -2.46
C GLY A 42 2.20 15.17 -2.20
N LEU A 43 2.51 14.42 -3.27
CA LEU A 43 3.16 13.11 -3.21
C LEU A 43 4.50 13.15 -2.46
N VAL A 44 5.43 13.96 -2.92
CA VAL A 44 6.81 13.99 -2.42
C VAL A 44 6.88 14.54 -0.99
N ALA A 45 6.15 15.61 -0.72
CA ALA A 45 6.12 16.23 0.61
C ALA A 45 5.51 15.28 1.66
N THR A 46 4.41 14.61 1.31
CA THR A 46 3.76 13.61 2.16
C THR A 46 4.67 12.42 2.41
N ALA A 47 5.34 11.90 1.37
CA ALA A 47 6.27 10.79 1.49
C ALA A 47 7.45 11.12 2.42
N ALA A 48 8.09 12.28 2.23
CA ALA A 48 9.20 12.72 3.06
C ALA A 48 8.78 12.91 4.54
N ALA A 49 7.62 13.53 4.78
CA ALA A 49 7.07 13.69 6.13
C ALA A 49 6.75 12.34 6.79
N ALA A 50 6.17 11.40 6.03
CA ALA A 50 5.86 10.06 6.52
C ALA A 50 7.12 9.26 6.88
N LEU A 51 8.16 9.28 6.04
CA LEU A 51 9.45 8.66 6.34
C LEU A 51 10.08 9.27 7.60
N SER A 52 10.05 10.60 7.74
CA SER A 52 10.52 11.29 8.94
C SER A 52 9.70 10.92 10.20
N GLY A 53 8.49 10.43 10.03
CA GLY A 53 7.61 9.93 11.09
C GLY A 53 7.83 8.46 11.44
N GLY A 54 8.74 7.75 10.75
CA GLY A 54 9.05 6.35 11.03
C GLY A 54 8.39 5.34 10.09
N ALA A 55 7.79 5.78 8.98
CA ALA A 55 7.44 4.85 7.90
C ALA A 55 8.72 4.26 7.30
N THR A 56 8.73 2.95 7.07
CA THR A 56 9.88 2.24 6.48
C THR A 56 9.63 1.89 5.01
N TRP A 57 8.38 2.00 4.56
CA TRP A 57 7.91 1.74 3.21
C TRP A 57 6.99 2.85 2.74
N LEU A 58 6.92 3.00 1.42
CA LEU A 58 5.92 3.83 0.75
C LEU A 58 5.05 2.97 -0.17
N GLY A 59 3.74 3.24 -0.19
CA GLY A 59 2.79 2.61 -1.10
C GLY A 59 2.23 3.63 -2.09
N VAL A 60 2.39 3.38 -3.38
CA VAL A 60 1.85 4.24 -4.46
C VAL A 60 0.77 3.53 -5.25
N GLY A 61 -0.04 4.29 -5.98
CA GLY A 61 -1.12 3.72 -6.81
C GLY A 61 -0.59 3.12 -8.10
N ASN A 62 0.30 3.80 -8.78
CA ASN A 62 0.83 3.41 -10.08
C ASN A 62 2.36 3.57 -10.16
N VAL A 63 2.95 3.12 -11.25
CA VAL A 63 4.41 3.17 -11.47
C VAL A 63 4.92 4.60 -11.57
N ASP A 64 4.15 5.51 -12.20
CA ASP A 64 4.59 6.89 -12.40
C ASP A 64 4.76 7.65 -11.09
N GLU A 65 3.86 7.43 -10.11
CA GLU A 65 4.02 7.96 -8.75
C GLU A 65 5.31 7.43 -8.10
N GLY A 66 5.61 6.13 -8.27
CA GLY A 66 6.85 5.54 -7.76
C GLY A 66 8.10 6.16 -8.39
N LEU A 67 8.09 6.34 -9.71
CA LEU A 67 9.17 7.00 -10.46
C LEU A 67 9.35 8.46 -10.05
N ALA A 68 8.24 9.17 -9.79
CA ALA A 68 8.29 10.55 -9.28
C ALA A 68 8.97 10.62 -7.89
N LEU A 69 8.71 9.66 -7.01
CA LEU A 69 9.41 9.56 -5.72
C LEU A 69 10.92 9.33 -5.93
N ARG A 70 11.31 8.43 -6.85
CA ARG A 70 12.73 8.19 -7.18
C ARG A 70 13.39 9.43 -7.76
N ALA A 71 12.72 10.15 -8.68
CA ALA A 71 13.21 11.41 -9.25
C ALA A 71 13.40 12.50 -8.19
N ALA A 72 12.63 12.46 -7.10
CA ALA A 72 12.76 13.36 -5.96
C ALA A 72 13.84 12.91 -4.94
N GLY A 73 14.62 11.86 -5.23
CA GLY A 73 15.70 11.37 -4.37
C GLY A 73 15.22 10.55 -3.17
N ILE A 74 14.03 9.96 -3.22
CA ILE A 74 13.53 9.08 -2.17
C ILE A 74 13.98 7.64 -2.46
N ASP A 75 14.87 7.10 -1.63
CA ASP A 75 15.45 5.76 -1.76
C ASP A 75 14.72 4.67 -0.95
N ALA A 76 13.80 5.06 -0.07
CA ALA A 76 13.01 4.10 0.72
C ALA A 76 12.30 3.07 -0.17
N PRO A 77 12.05 1.83 0.30
CA PRO A 77 11.26 0.84 -0.42
C PRO A 77 9.89 1.39 -0.85
N VAL A 78 9.54 1.20 -2.13
CA VAL A 78 8.27 1.66 -2.72
C VAL A 78 7.53 0.48 -3.33
N LEU A 79 6.29 0.26 -2.94
CA LEU A 79 5.39 -0.71 -3.57
C LEU A 79 4.34 -0.02 -4.44
N CYS A 80 4.32 -0.34 -5.74
CA CYS A 80 3.21 -0.02 -6.63
C CYS A 80 2.06 -1.01 -6.37
N LEU A 81 0.98 -0.52 -5.75
CA LEU A 81 -0.17 -1.33 -5.31
C LEU A 81 -1.08 -1.78 -6.47
N LEU A 82 -1.07 -1.05 -7.58
CA LEU A 82 -1.93 -1.27 -8.75
C LEU A 82 -1.08 -1.27 -10.03
N ALA A 83 -0.24 -2.30 -10.19
CA ALA A 83 0.47 -2.50 -11.44
C ALA A 83 -0.52 -2.98 -12.51
N ALA A 84 -0.86 -2.11 -13.47
CA ALA A 84 -1.70 -2.47 -14.59
C ALA A 84 -0.92 -3.28 -15.64
N PRO A 85 -1.58 -4.09 -16.49
CA PRO A 85 -0.89 -4.86 -17.53
C PRO A 85 -0.09 -4.01 -18.52
N ASP A 86 -0.51 -2.77 -18.77
CA ASP A 86 0.11 -1.80 -19.67
C ASP A 86 1.05 -0.80 -18.96
N ALA A 87 1.28 -1.00 -17.66
CA ALA A 87 2.18 -0.14 -16.90
C ALA A 87 3.65 -0.26 -17.39
N PRO A 88 4.47 0.78 -17.20
CA PRO A 88 5.87 0.76 -17.62
C PRO A 88 6.74 -0.11 -16.71
N HIS A 89 6.49 -1.44 -16.70
CA HIS A 89 7.14 -2.39 -15.79
C HIS A 89 8.67 -2.36 -15.90
N ARG A 90 9.24 -2.12 -17.10
CA ARG A 90 10.69 -1.97 -17.28
C ARG A 90 11.24 -0.80 -16.46
N ASN A 91 10.56 0.32 -16.51
CA ASN A 91 10.96 1.52 -15.76
C ASN A 91 10.82 1.29 -14.24
N ALA A 92 9.77 0.57 -13.82
CA ALA A 92 9.58 0.19 -12.43
C ALA A 92 10.73 -0.68 -11.92
N VAL A 93 11.11 -1.72 -12.69
CA VAL A 93 12.24 -2.60 -12.33
C VAL A 93 13.54 -1.80 -12.28
N ALA A 94 13.83 -0.97 -13.29
CA ALA A 94 15.03 -0.14 -13.31
C ALA A 94 15.07 0.88 -12.16
N GLY A 95 13.90 1.39 -11.73
CA GLY A 95 13.76 2.31 -10.60
C GLY A 95 13.71 1.62 -9.23
N GLY A 96 13.86 0.30 -9.15
CA GLY A 96 13.80 -0.44 -7.89
C GLY A 96 12.44 -0.30 -7.19
N ILE A 97 11.34 -0.29 -7.96
CA ILE A 97 9.97 -0.22 -7.45
C ILE A 97 9.41 -1.64 -7.37
N ASP A 98 8.96 -2.05 -6.20
CA ASP A 98 8.28 -3.32 -6.01
C ASP A 98 6.90 -3.29 -6.67
N LEU A 99 6.49 -4.40 -7.27
CA LEU A 99 5.27 -4.47 -8.06
C LEU A 99 4.27 -5.46 -7.46
N SER A 100 3.02 -5.04 -7.32
CA SER A 100 1.93 -5.92 -6.91
C SER A 100 1.39 -6.71 -8.11
N ALA A 101 1.35 -8.04 -8.00
CA ALA A 101 0.80 -8.91 -9.03
C ALA A 101 -0.29 -9.83 -8.47
N GLY A 102 -1.49 -9.77 -9.06
CA GLY A 102 -2.65 -10.57 -8.65
C GLY A 102 -3.10 -11.60 -9.68
N THR A 103 -2.38 -11.78 -10.79
CA THR A 103 -2.68 -12.79 -11.81
C THR A 103 -1.41 -13.42 -12.36
N ALA A 104 -1.48 -14.67 -12.78
CA ALA A 104 -0.36 -15.37 -13.41
C ALA A 104 0.13 -14.67 -14.70
N SER A 105 -0.78 -14.05 -15.43
CA SER A 105 -0.42 -13.27 -16.64
C SER A 105 0.42 -12.06 -16.28
N LEU A 106 0.03 -11.28 -15.24
CA LEU A 106 0.76 -10.10 -14.81
C LEU A 106 2.15 -10.46 -14.24
N VAL A 107 2.24 -11.57 -13.49
CA VAL A 107 3.54 -12.09 -13.02
C VAL A 107 4.48 -12.35 -14.19
N ARG A 108 4.01 -13.06 -15.24
CA ARG A 108 4.81 -13.33 -16.44
C ARG A 108 5.20 -12.06 -17.19
N GLN A 109 4.29 -11.09 -17.32
CA GLN A 109 4.57 -9.80 -17.97
C GLN A 109 5.67 -9.02 -17.24
N ILE A 110 5.59 -8.96 -15.90
CA ILE A 110 6.61 -8.29 -15.07
C ILE A 110 7.95 -9.05 -15.18
N GLY A 111 7.95 -10.38 -15.14
CA GLY A 111 9.16 -11.19 -15.32
C GLY A 111 9.80 -10.99 -16.71
N ALA A 112 8.99 -10.92 -17.77
CA ALA A 112 9.48 -10.61 -19.12
C ALA A 112 10.09 -9.20 -19.20
N ALA A 113 9.48 -8.20 -18.53
CA ALA A 113 10.00 -6.85 -18.48
C ALA A 113 11.35 -6.80 -17.72
N ALA A 114 11.48 -7.51 -16.61
CA ALA A 114 12.72 -7.64 -15.85
C ALA A 114 13.83 -8.29 -16.69
N GLY A 115 13.53 -9.41 -17.36
CA GLY A 115 14.49 -10.08 -18.26
C GLY A 115 14.97 -9.17 -19.40
N ALA A 116 14.09 -8.32 -19.94
CA ALA A 116 14.45 -7.37 -20.99
C ALA A 116 15.33 -6.20 -20.51
N THR A 117 15.39 -5.92 -19.20
CA THR A 117 16.26 -4.90 -18.60
C THR A 117 17.54 -5.48 -18.01
N GLY A 118 17.65 -6.82 -17.94
CA GLY A 118 18.73 -7.50 -17.19
C GLY A 118 18.60 -7.34 -15.68
N GLY A 119 17.44 -6.85 -15.19
CA GLY A 119 17.15 -6.66 -13.77
C GLY A 119 16.34 -7.82 -13.17
N VAL A 120 16.04 -7.73 -11.88
CA VAL A 120 15.18 -8.66 -11.14
C VAL A 120 14.00 -7.86 -10.58
N ALA A 121 12.77 -8.27 -10.92
CA ALA A 121 11.57 -7.65 -10.37
C ALA A 121 11.31 -8.13 -8.95
N ARG A 122 10.93 -7.24 -8.05
CA ARG A 122 10.49 -7.57 -6.69
C ARG A 122 8.98 -7.58 -6.66
N LEU A 123 8.39 -8.74 -6.33
CA LEU A 123 6.95 -8.98 -6.41
C LEU A 123 6.30 -9.08 -5.04
N HIS A 124 5.19 -8.38 -4.87
CA HIS A 124 4.21 -8.63 -3.83
C HIS A 124 2.97 -9.29 -4.45
N LEU A 125 2.80 -10.59 -4.20
CA LEU A 125 1.68 -11.34 -4.74
C LEU A 125 0.40 -10.97 -3.99
N LYS A 126 -0.67 -10.67 -4.74
CA LYS A 126 -1.93 -10.21 -4.18
C LYS A 126 -2.99 -11.29 -4.23
N ALA A 127 -3.46 -11.74 -3.07
CA ALA A 127 -4.63 -12.59 -2.93
C ALA A 127 -5.90 -11.73 -2.81
N ASP A 128 -6.99 -12.16 -3.47
CA ASP A 128 -8.33 -11.66 -3.19
C ASP A 128 -8.98 -12.57 -2.14
N THR A 129 -9.14 -12.02 -0.97
CA THR A 129 -9.71 -12.73 0.19
C THR A 129 -11.19 -12.42 0.41
N GLY A 130 -11.84 -11.73 -0.54
CA GLY A 130 -13.26 -11.41 -0.48
C GLY A 130 -13.62 -9.94 -0.68
N MET A 131 -12.65 -9.07 -1.03
CA MET A 131 -12.94 -7.71 -1.43
C MET A 131 -13.46 -7.62 -2.88
N SER A 132 -13.11 -8.59 -3.73
CA SER A 132 -13.57 -8.71 -5.13
C SER A 132 -13.27 -7.48 -6.00
N ARG A 133 -12.13 -6.81 -5.72
CA ARG A 133 -11.67 -5.65 -6.49
C ARG A 133 -10.43 -5.96 -7.33
N GLY A 134 -9.55 -6.80 -6.83
CA GLY A 134 -8.31 -7.19 -7.52
C GLY A 134 -7.48 -8.12 -6.64
N GLY A 135 -6.66 -8.93 -7.28
CA GLY A 135 -5.96 -10.05 -6.66
C GLY A 135 -6.46 -11.38 -7.22
N SER A 136 -5.81 -12.46 -6.86
CA SER A 136 -6.21 -13.81 -7.23
C SER A 136 -7.13 -14.41 -6.18
N THR A 137 -8.24 -15.00 -6.59
CA THR A 137 -9.06 -15.83 -5.70
C THR A 137 -8.25 -17.04 -5.22
N LEU A 138 -8.66 -17.64 -4.08
CA LEU A 138 -7.98 -18.85 -3.58
C LEU A 138 -8.00 -20.02 -4.58
N ALA A 139 -9.01 -20.08 -5.43
CA ALA A 139 -9.10 -21.10 -6.48
C ALA A 139 -8.05 -20.88 -7.60
N GLN A 140 -7.75 -19.65 -7.93
CA GLN A 140 -6.76 -19.27 -8.96
C GLN A 140 -5.35 -19.06 -8.37
N TRP A 141 -5.24 -19.00 -7.05
CA TRP A 141 -3.99 -18.72 -6.35
C TRP A 141 -2.85 -19.66 -6.72
N PRO A 142 -3.06 -21.00 -6.86
CA PRO A 142 -2.00 -21.93 -7.29
C PRO A 142 -1.36 -21.56 -8.64
N GLU A 143 -2.14 -21.00 -9.59
CA GLU A 143 -1.60 -20.58 -10.89
C GLU A 143 -0.67 -19.36 -10.75
N VAL A 144 -1.01 -18.43 -9.85
CA VAL A 144 -0.16 -17.25 -9.55
C VAL A 144 1.14 -17.70 -8.89
N LEU A 145 1.06 -18.60 -7.90
CA LEU A 145 2.23 -19.14 -7.21
C LEU A 145 3.14 -19.88 -8.20
N GLN A 146 2.59 -20.71 -9.08
CA GLN A 146 3.35 -21.43 -10.10
C GLN A 146 4.05 -20.48 -11.07
N ALA A 147 3.35 -19.44 -11.53
CA ALA A 147 3.95 -18.43 -12.41
C ALA A 147 5.10 -17.69 -11.70
N ALA A 148 4.91 -17.30 -10.44
CA ALA A 148 5.94 -16.61 -9.67
C ALA A 148 7.18 -17.50 -9.43
N LEU A 149 6.97 -18.78 -9.14
CA LEU A 149 8.06 -19.75 -9.00
C LEU A 149 8.83 -19.93 -10.31
N ALA A 150 8.15 -20.01 -11.46
CA ALA A 150 8.78 -20.12 -12.76
C ALA A 150 9.63 -18.88 -13.09
N GLU A 151 9.13 -17.68 -12.82
CA GLU A 151 9.88 -16.43 -13.04
C GLU A 151 11.07 -16.32 -12.06
N ARG A 152 10.90 -16.76 -10.81
CA ARG A 152 11.99 -16.82 -9.81
C ARG A 152 13.07 -17.81 -10.24
N ALA A 153 12.71 -18.99 -10.69
CA ALA A 153 13.64 -20.00 -11.18
C ALA A 153 14.42 -19.54 -12.43
N ALA A 154 13.81 -18.69 -13.24
CA ALA A 154 14.45 -18.05 -14.39
C ALA A 154 15.31 -16.82 -14.00
N GLY A 155 15.44 -16.48 -12.71
CA GLY A 155 16.22 -15.34 -12.24
C GLY A 155 15.60 -13.97 -12.59
N ARG A 156 14.31 -13.90 -12.94
CA ARG A 156 13.65 -12.69 -13.39
C ARG A 156 12.84 -11.98 -12.30
N CYS A 157 12.50 -12.68 -11.21
CA CYS A 157 11.85 -12.04 -10.08
C CYS A 157 12.24 -12.65 -8.73
N GLU A 158 12.04 -11.87 -7.67
CA GLU A 158 12.00 -12.26 -6.26
C GLU A 158 10.57 -12.09 -5.74
N ILE A 159 10.15 -12.97 -4.83
CA ILE A 159 8.83 -12.90 -4.19
C ILE A 159 9.05 -12.32 -2.80
N THR A 160 8.95 -11.00 -2.69
CA THR A 160 9.23 -10.25 -1.47
C THR A 160 8.03 -10.16 -0.54
N GLY A 161 6.82 -10.20 -1.07
CA GLY A 161 5.63 -10.07 -0.24
C GLY A 161 4.41 -10.88 -0.71
N ILE A 162 3.51 -11.13 0.24
CA ILE A 162 2.14 -11.60 -0.01
C ILE A 162 1.17 -10.70 0.75
N TRP A 163 0.11 -10.26 0.07
CA TRP A 163 -0.82 -9.32 0.65
C TRP A 163 -2.26 -9.47 0.20
N SER A 164 -3.16 -8.85 0.96
CA SER A 164 -4.56 -8.65 0.58
C SER A 164 -5.06 -7.30 1.09
N HIS A 165 -6.36 -7.02 0.92
CA HIS A 165 -7.00 -5.80 1.39
C HIS A 165 -8.36 -6.09 1.99
N LEU A 166 -8.63 -5.52 3.17
CA LEU A 166 -9.89 -5.68 3.88
C LEU A 166 -10.97 -4.77 3.29
N ALA A 167 -12.16 -5.31 3.10
CA ALA A 167 -13.30 -4.59 2.52
C ALA A 167 -14.01 -3.67 3.53
N CYS A 168 -14.30 -4.19 4.73
CA CYS A 168 -15.15 -3.54 5.73
C CYS A 168 -14.44 -3.38 7.08
N ALA A 169 -13.13 -3.11 7.09
CA ALA A 169 -12.40 -2.90 8.34
C ALA A 169 -12.81 -1.61 9.07
N ASP A 170 -13.49 -0.71 8.39
CA ASP A 170 -14.09 0.52 8.92
C ASP A 170 -15.42 0.28 9.66
N ILE A 171 -15.96 -0.92 9.62
CA ILE A 171 -17.14 -1.34 10.38
C ILE A 171 -16.70 -2.32 11.47
N PRO A 172 -16.54 -1.90 12.73
CA PRO A 172 -16.11 -2.76 13.81
C PRO A 172 -17.00 -3.99 13.98
N GLY A 173 -16.38 -5.16 14.07
CA GLY A 173 -17.13 -6.44 14.23
C GLY A 173 -17.77 -6.97 12.95
N HIS A 174 -17.54 -6.34 11.78
CA HIS A 174 -18.09 -6.86 10.53
C HIS A 174 -17.52 -8.25 10.20
N PRO A 175 -18.37 -9.28 9.95
CA PRO A 175 -17.93 -10.68 9.82
C PRO A 175 -17.01 -10.94 8.64
N SER A 176 -17.01 -10.06 7.61
CA SER A 176 -16.11 -10.20 6.47
C SER A 176 -14.64 -10.05 6.86
N VAL A 177 -14.31 -9.33 7.94
CA VAL A 177 -12.92 -9.14 8.38
C VAL A 177 -12.34 -10.47 8.86
N ASP A 178 -13.09 -11.24 9.66
CA ASP A 178 -12.67 -12.56 10.12
C ASP A 178 -12.58 -13.57 8.96
N ALA A 179 -13.57 -13.55 8.07
CA ALA A 179 -13.56 -14.38 6.87
C ALA A 179 -12.36 -14.08 5.97
N GLN A 180 -12.06 -12.79 5.73
CA GLN A 180 -10.91 -12.37 4.93
C GLN A 180 -9.57 -12.71 5.60
N LEU A 181 -9.47 -12.59 6.93
CA LEU A 181 -8.29 -13.00 7.68
C LEU A 181 -8.05 -14.51 7.57
N ALA A 182 -9.10 -15.32 7.71
CA ALA A 182 -9.01 -16.77 7.52
C ALA A 182 -8.58 -17.12 6.08
N ALA A 183 -9.18 -16.49 5.08
CA ALA A 183 -8.80 -16.68 3.68
C ALA A 183 -7.36 -16.23 3.39
N PHE A 184 -6.89 -15.16 4.03
CA PHE A 184 -5.49 -14.72 3.88
C PHE A 184 -4.51 -15.72 4.49
N ARG A 185 -4.82 -16.26 5.67
CA ARG A 185 -4.02 -17.33 6.28
C ARG A 185 -3.96 -18.58 5.39
N GLU A 186 -5.07 -18.98 4.78
CA GLU A 186 -5.08 -20.10 3.81
C GLU A 186 -4.22 -19.78 2.57
N ALA A 187 -4.28 -18.55 2.04
CA ALA A 187 -3.40 -18.15 0.94
C ALA A 187 -1.90 -18.26 1.31
N LEU A 188 -1.54 -17.88 2.53
CA LEU A 188 -0.17 -18.01 3.04
C LEU A 188 0.24 -19.48 3.19
N GLU A 189 -0.65 -20.34 3.70
CA GLU A 189 -0.39 -21.78 3.81
C GLU A 189 -0.25 -22.46 2.44
N GLN A 190 -1.03 -22.06 1.44
CA GLN A 190 -0.86 -22.53 0.06
C GLN A 190 0.48 -22.10 -0.51
N ALA A 191 0.90 -20.85 -0.29
CA ALA A 191 2.20 -20.35 -0.72
C ALA A 191 3.34 -21.14 -0.07
N LYS A 192 3.26 -21.39 1.24
CA LYS A 192 4.24 -22.17 1.98
C LYS A 192 4.33 -23.61 1.45
N ARG A 193 3.20 -24.28 1.20
CA ARG A 193 3.19 -25.63 0.58
C ARG A 193 3.82 -25.63 -0.81
N ALA A 194 3.75 -24.53 -1.54
CA ALA A 194 4.40 -24.35 -2.84
C ALA A 194 5.89 -23.97 -2.74
N GLY A 195 6.46 -23.81 -1.54
CA GLY A 195 7.85 -23.40 -1.33
C GLY A 195 8.09 -21.89 -1.46
N ILE A 196 7.08 -21.09 -1.18
CA ILE A 196 7.17 -19.63 -1.10
C ILE A 196 6.99 -19.18 0.35
N GLU A 197 8.07 -18.64 0.92
CA GLU A 197 8.06 -17.95 2.21
C GLU A 197 8.41 -16.49 1.94
N PRO A 198 7.43 -15.57 1.94
CA PRO A 198 7.69 -14.16 1.67
C PRO A 198 8.34 -13.49 2.87
N ASP A 199 9.20 -12.51 2.63
CA ASP A 199 9.79 -11.68 3.68
C ASP A 199 8.71 -10.85 4.41
N ILE A 200 7.65 -10.45 3.68
CA ILE A 200 6.64 -9.51 4.17
C ILE A 200 5.23 -10.02 3.87
N ARG A 201 4.44 -10.17 4.93
CA ARG A 201 2.98 -10.42 4.85
C ARG A 201 2.24 -9.18 5.30
N HIS A 202 1.24 -8.72 4.55
CA HIS A 202 0.54 -7.50 4.91
C HIS A 202 -0.94 -7.49 4.52
N LEU A 203 -1.82 -7.15 5.48
CA LEU A 203 -3.27 -7.14 5.31
C LEU A 203 -3.90 -5.81 5.75
N ALA A 204 -3.56 -5.31 6.95
CA ALA A 204 -4.19 -4.17 7.59
C ALA A 204 -4.11 -2.85 6.78
N ASN A 205 -5.25 -2.20 6.61
CA ASN A 205 -5.39 -0.79 6.20
C ASN A 205 -5.50 0.11 7.44
N THR A 206 -5.81 1.42 7.30
CA THR A 206 -5.94 2.34 8.44
C THR A 206 -6.93 1.88 9.51
N PRO A 207 -8.20 1.56 9.21
CA PRO A 207 -9.13 1.09 10.24
C PRO A 207 -8.66 -0.18 10.94
N ALA A 208 -8.15 -1.15 10.19
CA ALA A 208 -7.64 -2.41 10.76
C ALA A 208 -6.37 -2.20 11.59
N LEU A 209 -5.52 -1.26 11.24
CA LEU A 209 -4.38 -0.87 12.09
C LEU A 209 -4.87 -0.44 13.47
N VAL A 210 -5.98 0.31 13.53
CA VAL A 210 -6.54 0.83 14.78
C VAL A 210 -7.26 -0.23 15.59
N THR A 211 -8.02 -1.13 14.94
CA THR A 211 -9.02 -1.98 15.60
C THR A 211 -8.70 -3.48 15.60
N ARG A 212 -7.75 -3.94 14.74
CA ARG A 212 -7.52 -5.38 14.49
C ARG A 212 -6.03 -5.73 14.47
N PRO A 213 -5.37 -5.77 15.65
CA PRO A 213 -3.94 -6.14 15.76
C PRO A 213 -3.59 -7.49 15.13
N ASP A 214 -4.53 -8.44 15.11
CA ASP A 214 -4.40 -9.76 14.51
C ASP A 214 -4.25 -9.76 12.97
N THR A 215 -4.45 -8.59 12.32
CA THR A 215 -4.29 -8.39 10.87
C THR A 215 -2.99 -7.66 10.48
N TRP A 216 -2.15 -7.25 11.43
CA TRP A 216 -0.96 -6.44 11.13
C TRP A 216 0.10 -7.23 10.37
N PHE A 217 0.33 -8.49 10.76
CA PHE A 217 1.41 -9.31 10.23
C PHE A 217 2.76 -8.59 10.32
N ASP A 218 3.53 -8.52 9.20
CA ASP A 218 4.86 -7.92 9.19
C ASP A 218 4.83 -6.44 8.82
N LEU A 219 3.71 -5.96 8.20
CA LEU A 219 3.61 -4.61 7.68
C LEU A 219 2.15 -4.13 7.63
N VAL A 220 1.90 -2.93 8.13
CA VAL A 220 0.60 -2.26 8.02
C VAL A 220 0.63 -1.17 6.95
N ARG A 221 -0.52 -0.89 6.32
CA ARG A 221 -0.62 0.05 5.19
C ARG A 221 -1.63 1.16 5.43
N PRO A 222 -1.35 2.09 6.36
CA PRO A 222 -2.19 3.27 6.51
C PRO A 222 -2.10 4.18 5.26
N GLY A 223 -3.27 4.60 4.77
CA GLY A 223 -3.41 5.63 3.76
C GLY A 223 -4.05 6.87 4.38
N GLY A 224 -5.38 6.85 4.59
CA GLY A 224 -6.07 7.96 5.24
C GLY A 224 -5.45 8.36 6.59
N GLY A 225 -5.00 7.38 7.38
CA GLY A 225 -4.34 7.64 8.66
C GLY A 225 -3.07 8.51 8.55
N VAL A 226 -2.37 8.45 7.42
CA VAL A 226 -1.20 9.32 7.15
C VAL A 226 -1.62 10.79 7.16
N THR A 227 -2.75 11.10 6.54
CA THR A 227 -3.30 12.46 6.47
C THR A 227 -4.27 12.79 7.62
N GLY A 228 -4.40 11.89 8.61
CA GLY A 228 -5.26 12.07 9.78
C GLY A 228 -6.71 11.67 9.57
N LEU A 229 -7.01 10.97 8.47
CA LEU A 229 -8.35 10.47 8.18
C LEU A 229 -8.48 9.01 8.59
N CYS A 230 -9.57 8.70 9.29
CA CYS A 230 -9.96 7.33 9.60
C CYS A 230 -11.47 7.21 9.46
N THR A 231 -11.92 6.18 8.76
CA THR A 231 -13.33 5.98 8.40
C THR A 231 -14.11 5.14 9.44
N LEU A 232 -13.62 5.07 10.67
CA LEU A 232 -14.36 4.41 11.77
C LEU A 232 -15.62 5.21 12.11
N PRO A 233 -16.72 4.53 12.55
CA PRO A 233 -17.98 5.20 12.91
C PRO A 233 -17.82 6.27 13.99
N GLU A 234 -16.90 6.07 14.95
CA GLU A 234 -16.59 7.01 16.01
C GLU A 234 -15.65 8.14 15.53
N GLY A 235 -15.29 8.13 14.25
CA GLY A 235 -14.32 9.07 13.67
C GLY A 235 -12.87 8.63 13.85
N ALA A 236 -11.96 9.55 13.52
CA ALA A 236 -10.54 9.31 13.70
C ALA A 236 -10.18 9.31 15.20
N PRO A 237 -9.31 8.37 15.64
CA PRO A 237 -8.82 8.40 17.02
C PRO A 237 -8.16 9.75 17.33
N GLY A 238 -8.32 10.23 18.57
CA GLY A 238 -7.84 11.57 18.99
C GLY A 238 -6.31 11.79 18.88
N TRP A 239 -5.54 10.75 18.61
CA TRP A 239 -4.11 10.84 18.33
C TRP A 239 -3.80 11.03 16.83
N LEU A 240 -4.79 10.91 15.93
CA LEU A 240 -4.67 11.29 14.53
C LEU A 240 -5.09 12.76 14.35
N ARG A 241 -4.26 13.52 13.67
CA ARG A 241 -4.48 14.94 13.41
C ARG A 241 -4.75 15.15 11.92
N PRO A 242 -5.87 15.79 11.53
CA PRO A 242 -6.09 16.19 10.15
C PRO A 242 -4.91 17.01 9.62
N ALA A 243 -4.36 16.61 8.47
CA ALA A 243 -3.22 17.29 7.88
C ALA A 243 -3.62 18.40 6.89
N MET A 244 -4.87 18.41 6.41
CA MET A 244 -5.33 19.39 5.44
C MET A 244 -6.38 20.32 6.06
N THR A 245 -6.22 21.62 5.83
CA THR A 245 -7.22 22.65 6.13
C THR A 245 -7.54 23.40 4.85
N VAL A 246 -8.83 23.55 4.51
CA VAL A 246 -9.29 24.35 3.39
C VAL A 246 -9.82 25.66 3.93
N LEU A 247 -9.26 26.77 3.44
CA LEU A 247 -9.69 28.13 3.75
C LEU A 247 -10.33 28.77 2.53
N THR A 248 -11.39 29.55 2.75
CA THR A 248 -12.02 30.33 1.70
C THR A 248 -12.57 31.65 2.27
N HIS A 249 -12.80 32.64 1.41
CA HIS A 249 -13.37 33.89 1.78
C HIS A 249 -14.82 34.01 1.26
N LEU A 250 -15.70 34.56 2.08
CA LEU A 250 -17.05 34.87 1.66
C LEU A 250 -17.02 36.08 0.71
N VAL A 251 -17.48 35.86 -0.53
CA VAL A 251 -17.56 36.95 -1.53
C VAL A 251 -18.83 37.79 -1.38
N GLN A 252 -19.86 37.28 -0.72
CA GLN A 252 -21.10 37.98 -0.45
C GLN A 252 -21.84 37.37 0.73
N VAL A 253 -22.34 38.20 1.63
CA VAL A 253 -23.29 37.84 2.68
C VAL A 253 -24.57 38.61 2.45
N LYS A 254 -25.73 37.93 2.38
CA LYS A 254 -27.06 38.56 2.33
C LYS A 254 -27.72 38.35 3.68
N GLN A 255 -28.33 39.42 4.18
CA GLN A 255 -29.23 39.38 5.33
C GLN A 255 -30.66 39.19 4.86
#